data_6c76e0a698c62089659a6eec9b2678cd
#
_entry.id   6c76e0a698c62089659a6eec9b2678cd
#
_cell.length_a   1.000
_cell.length_b   1.000
_cell.length_c   1.000
_cell.angle_alpha   90.00
_cell.angle_beta   90.00
_cell.angle_gamma   90.00
#
_symmetry.space_group_name_H-M   'P 1'
#
loop_
_entity.id
_entity.type
_entity.pdbx_description
1 polymer ?
#
loop_
_entity_poly.entity_id
_entity_poly.type
_entity_poly.pdbx_seq_one_letter_code
_entity_poly.pdbx_strand_id
1 'polypeptide(L)'
;MKRIGCILLILTIILTGCKTGNKNKNDKENKTAVENRFEKKNENIENVKKESSGQISFGYLNEKKDVYEYNGKDVEIPFYLENQGNKNESVATIGLLLFVDGNIQDYRIEANGKIQTMQKITLKPKERKEFKLIFKPVSGKKGDKVGVIPATIWNPDSLPNEKNPSWGNNQQLSANVPLEIKMKSNGTNQLKATKKHVKVSDIPEEILNDWKNTYVSDEYDSLDTSVNFEMESSVKNKQILYGKNRKVPITLKLYGGASVNEKITIFINNKPVKIDKKDYIKVKTQKGKMIIVTANLDLSGYDRINSIYAIVMTSGGDYKIQDISKTDSLLLINK
;
A
#
# COMPACT_ATOMS: atom_id res chain seq x y z
N MET A 1 36.17 -14.86 -34.84
CA MET A 1 35.49 -14.08 -35.88
C MET A 1 34.17 -14.74 -36.22
N LYS A 2 33.04 -14.22 -35.83
CA LYS A 2 31.70 -14.36 -36.40
C LYS A 2 30.79 -13.31 -35.76
N ARG A 3 30.47 -12.30 -36.54
CA ARG A 3 29.53 -11.22 -36.20
C ARG A 3 28.12 -11.75 -36.41
N ILE A 4 27.24 -11.54 -35.44
CA ILE A 4 25.80 -11.71 -35.62
C ILE A 4 25.15 -10.35 -35.33
N GLY A 5 24.49 -9.82 -36.36
CA GLY A 5 23.90 -8.50 -36.38
C GLY A 5 22.58 -8.45 -35.63
N CYS A 6 22.37 -7.33 -34.95
CA CYS A 6 21.09 -6.93 -34.40
C CYS A 6 20.16 -6.45 -35.51
N ILE A 7 18.99 -7.08 -35.64
CA ILE A 7 17.88 -6.58 -36.45
C ILE A 7 16.98 -5.73 -35.54
N LEU A 8 16.97 -4.43 -35.81
CA LEU A 8 16.06 -3.46 -35.20
C LEU A 8 14.72 -3.53 -35.96
N LEU A 9 13.67 -3.98 -35.28
CA LEU A 9 12.31 -3.94 -35.84
C LEU A 9 11.62 -2.66 -35.38
N ILE A 10 11.53 -1.67 -36.29
CA ILE A 10 10.78 -0.43 -36.07
C ILE A 10 9.33 -0.69 -36.48
N LEU A 11 8.40 -0.68 -35.52
CA LEU A 11 6.96 -0.78 -35.80
C LEU A 11 6.39 0.65 -35.90
N THR A 12 6.13 1.09 -37.12
CA THR A 12 5.42 2.33 -37.43
C THR A 12 3.92 2.09 -37.39
N ILE A 13 3.22 2.71 -36.44
CA ILE A 13 1.76 2.73 -36.35
C ILE A 13 1.26 3.88 -37.24
N ILE A 14 0.55 3.53 -38.29
CA ILE A 14 -0.11 4.48 -39.20
C ILE A 14 -1.51 4.76 -38.63
N LEU A 15 -1.75 6.01 -38.24
CA LEU A 15 -3.07 6.55 -37.93
C LEU A 15 -3.79 6.92 -39.22
N THR A 16 -4.79 6.13 -39.62
CA THR A 16 -5.74 6.53 -40.65
C THR A 16 -7.04 7.00 -39.99
N GLY A 17 -7.26 8.29 -40.09
CA GLY A 17 -8.54 8.90 -39.81
C GLY A 17 -9.54 8.66 -40.92
N CYS A 18 -10.80 8.39 -40.62
CA CYS A 18 -11.91 8.46 -41.54
C CYS A 18 -12.96 9.46 -41.10
N LYS A 19 -13.26 10.36 -42.01
CA LYS A 19 -14.26 11.42 -41.96
C LYS A 19 -15.61 10.93 -42.47
N THR A 20 -16.65 11.31 -41.74
CA THR A 20 -18.04 11.71 -42.16
C THR A 20 -18.74 11.03 -43.35
N GLY A 21 -19.96 10.60 -43.08
CA GLY A 21 -21.01 10.39 -44.11
C GLY A 21 -22.38 10.11 -43.48
N ASN A 22 -23.27 11.05 -43.69
CA ASN A 22 -24.66 11.13 -43.23
C ASN A 22 -25.61 10.16 -44.00
N LYS A 23 -26.66 9.65 -43.34
CA LYS A 23 -28.10 9.62 -43.68
C LYS A 23 -28.83 8.31 -43.40
N ASN A 24 -29.81 8.45 -42.53
CA ASN A 24 -31.21 7.91 -42.54
C ASN A 24 -31.50 6.43 -42.95
N LYS A 25 -32.06 5.63 -42.05
CA LYS A 25 -33.52 5.31 -41.94
C LYS A 25 -33.75 4.18 -40.95
N ASN A 26 -34.77 4.39 -40.14
CA ASN A 26 -35.67 3.43 -39.46
C ASN A 26 -35.33 1.95 -39.57
N ASP A 27 -35.08 1.32 -38.40
CA ASP A 27 -35.71 0.07 -38.04
C ASP A 27 -35.74 -0.09 -36.53
N LYS A 28 -36.96 -0.36 -36.03
CA LYS A 28 -37.26 -0.70 -34.64
C LYS A 28 -36.81 -2.14 -34.44
N GLU A 29 -35.96 -2.36 -33.44
CA GLU A 29 -35.97 -3.64 -32.73
C GLU A 29 -35.29 -3.53 -31.34
N ASN A 30 -35.96 -4.09 -30.39
CA ASN A 30 -35.66 -4.25 -29.00
C ASN A 30 -34.19 -4.42 -28.65
N LYS A 31 -33.61 -3.43 -27.93
CA LYS A 31 -32.46 -3.65 -27.06
C LYS A 31 -32.86 -3.31 -25.62
N THR A 32 -32.91 -4.34 -24.84
CA THR A 32 -33.12 -4.39 -23.40
C THR A 32 -32.11 -3.46 -22.70
N ALA A 33 -32.66 -2.65 -21.84
CA ALA A 33 -32.00 -1.63 -21.04
C ALA A 33 -30.91 -2.21 -20.11
N VAL A 34 -29.65 -1.91 -20.41
CA VAL A 34 -28.55 -1.87 -19.47
C VAL A 34 -27.75 -0.59 -19.77
N GLU A 35 -28.40 0.53 -19.73
CA GLU A 35 -27.74 1.83 -19.71
C GLU A 35 -28.49 2.75 -18.75
N ASN A 36 -27.71 3.51 -17.97
CA ASN A 36 -28.13 4.60 -17.11
C ASN A 36 -28.45 4.24 -15.64
N ARG A 37 -27.39 3.85 -14.90
CA ARG A 37 -27.40 3.99 -13.44
C ARG A 37 -26.48 5.10 -12.90
N PHE A 38 -25.88 5.93 -13.75
CA PHE A 38 -24.97 6.99 -13.32
C PHE A 38 -25.43 8.43 -13.58
N GLU A 39 -26.63 8.63 -14.12
CA GLU A 39 -27.22 9.95 -14.23
C GLU A 39 -28.52 10.06 -13.42
N LYS A 40 -28.42 10.19 -12.10
CA LYS A 40 -29.42 10.93 -11.32
C LYS A 40 -28.75 12.19 -10.82
N LYS A 41 -29.09 13.32 -11.45
CA LYS A 41 -28.92 14.66 -10.92
C LYS A 41 -29.30 14.69 -9.44
N ASN A 42 -28.33 14.86 -8.58
CA ASN A 42 -28.50 15.41 -7.26
C ASN A 42 -28.15 16.91 -7.33
N GLU A 43 -29.14 17.70 -7.63
CA GLU A 43 -29.17 19.13 -7.27
C GLU A 43 -29.34 19.16 -5.75
N ASN A 44 -28.28 19.44 -5.03
CA ASN A 44 -28.11 19.98 -3.69
C ASN A 44 -26.87 19.34 -3.03
N ILE A 45 -25.69 19.62 -3.61
CA ILE A 45 -24.41 19.47 -2.90
C ILE A 45 -23.66 20.80 -3.09
N GLU A 46 -24.16 21.85 -2.46
CA GLU A 46 -23.34 23.00 -2.12
C GLU A 46 -22.49 22.59 -0.92
N ASN A 47 -21.15 22.73 -1.07
CA ASN A 47 -20.11 22.53 -0.06
C ASN A 47 -19.60 21.12 0.25
N VAL A 48 -19.53 20.21 -0.68
CA VAL A 48 -18.48 19.21 -0.63
C VAL A 48 -17.21 19.87 -1.17
N LYS A 49 -16.26 20.22 -0.28
CA LYS A 49 -14.89 20.55 -0.71
C LYS A 49 -14.48 19.45 -1.68
N LYS A 50 -14.25 19.81 -2.95
CA LYS A 50 -13.68 18.90 -3.94
C LYS A 50 -12.42 18.31 -3.32
N GLU A 51 -12.49 17.06 -2.90
CA GLU A 51 -11.29 16.34 -2.50
C GLU A 51 -10.37 16.36 -3.71
N SER A 52 -9.23 17.02 -3.57
CA SER A 52 -8.30 17.17 -4.65
C SER A 52 -7.79 15.79 -5.03
N SER A 53 -7.93 15.44 -6.29
CA SER A 53 -7.26 14.29 -6.90
C SER A 53 -5.77 14.61 -7.12
N GLY A 54 -5.11 15.18 -6.11
CA GLY A 54 -3.72 15.60 -6.19
C GLY A 54 -2.84 14.40 -6.54
N GLN A 55 -2.08 14.51 -7.60
CA GLN A 55 -1.06 13.53 -7.94
C GLN A 55 0.18 13.83 -7.10
N ILE A 56 0.61 12.87 -6.28
CA ILE A 56 1.90 12.92 -5.61
C ILE A 56 2.91 12.12 -6.43
N SER A 57 3.99 12.78 -6.79
CA SER A 57 5.20 12.14 -7.31
C SER A 57 6.23 12.05 -6.20
N PHE A 58 6.93 10.94 -6.13
CA PHE A 58 8.01 10.74 -5.16
C PHE A 58 9.03 9.75 -5.69
N GLY A 59 10.27 9.90 -5.23
CA GLY A 59 11.33 9.02 -5.70
C GLY A 59 12.70 9.37 -5.17
N TYR A 60 13.69 8.63 -5.64
CA TYR A 60 15.08 8.83 -5.32
C TYR A 60 15.67 9.94 -6.19
N LEU A 61 16.45 10.84 -5.59
CA LEU A 61 17.15 11.90 -6.33
C LEU A 61 18.32 11.38 -7.15
N ASN A 62 18.89 10.25 -6.76
CA ASN A 62 19.98 9.60 -7.48
C ASN A 62 19.51 8.26 -8.06
N GLU A 63 18.84 8.32 -9.20
CA GLU A 63 18.27 7.15 -9.89
C GLU A 63 19.33 6.12 -10.35
N LYS A 64 20.61 6.53 -10.47
CA LYS A 64 21.71 5.64 -10.86
C LYS A 64 22.28 4.85 -9.70
N LYS A 65 21.93 5.21 -8.45
CA LYS A 65 22.43 4.56 -7.25
C LYS A 65 21.33 3.69 -6.62
N ASP A 66 21.32 2.44 -6.96
CA ASP A 66 20.37 1.43 -6.44
C ASP A 66 20.93 0.61 -5.26
N VAL A 67 22.21 0.79 -4.92
CA VAL A 67 22.90 0.06 -3.86
C VAL A 67 23.55 1.01 -2.86
N TYR A 68 23.27 0.81 -1.59
CA TYR A 68 23.87 1.51 -0.45
C TYR A 68 24.65 0.52 0.43
N GLU A 69 25.53 1.03 1.30
CA GLU A 69 26.25 0.21 2.26
C GLU A 69 25.96 0.67 3.69
N TYR A 70 25.74 -0.27 4.59
CA TYR A 70 25.62 -0.03 6.02
C TYR A 70 26.84 -0.56 6.76
N ASN A 71 27.66 0.33 7.29
CA ASN A 71 28.90 0.03 8.03
C ASN A 71 28.81 0.38 9.53
N GLY A 72 27.59 0.53 10.07
CA GLY A 72 27.34 0.96 11.45
C GLY A 72 27.05 2.45 11.60
N LYS A 73 27.27 3.24 10.55
CA LYS A 73 26.89 4.68 10.48
C LYS A 73 25.50 4.81 9.85
N ASP A 74 24.92 6.01 9.95
CA ASP A 74 23.64 6.28 9.30
C ASP A 74 23.74 6.02 7.78
N VAL A 75 22.70 5.38 7.23
CA VAL A 75 22.44 5.33 5.80
C VAL A 75 21.68 6.59 5.44
N GLU A 76 22.08 7.25 4.36
CA GLU A 76 21.45 8.46 3.85
C GLU A 76 21.03 8.24 2.40
N ILE A 77 19.70 8.29 2.14
CA ILE A 77 19.13 8.11 0.81
C ILE A 77 18.48 9.43 0.39
N PRO A 78 19.01 10.12 -0.65
CA PRO A 78 18.40 11.33 -1.19
C PRO A 78 17.04 11.02 -1.82
N PHE A 79 16.01 11.78 -1.44
CA PHE A 79 14.62 11.50 -1.78
C PHE A 79 13.83 12.80 -2.04
N TYR A 80 12.76 12.71 -2.81
CA TYR A 80 11.86 13.84 -3.02
C TYR A 80 10.40 13.44 -2.89
N LEU A 81 9.59 14.42 -2.55
CA LEU A 81 8.12 14.41 -2.65
C LEU A 81 7.68 15.65 -3.41
N GLU A 82 6.72 15.50 -4.32
CA GLU A 82 6.18 16.58 -5.13
C GLU A 82 4.66 16.47 -5.24
N ASN A 83 3.96 17.55 -4.96
CA ASN A 83 2.54 17.67 -5.23
C ASN A 83 2.34 18.23 -6.64
N GLN A 84 1.96 17.38 -7.58
CA GLN A 84 1.71 17.75 -8.98
C GLN A 84 0.31 18.34 -9.22
N GLY A 85 -0.52 18.43 -8.19
CA GLY A 85 -1.87 19.00 -8.25
C GLY A 85 -1.90 20.42 -8.81
N ASN A 86 -3.06 20.86 -9.27
CA ASN A 86 -3.24 22.19 -9.82
C ASN A 86 -3.19 23.27 -8.73
N LYS A 87 -2.81 24.52 -9.08
CA LYS A 87 -2.68 25.63 -8.12
C LYS A 87 -3.94 25.92 -7.29
N ASN A 88 -5.11 25.56 -7.81
CA ASN A 88 -6.39 25.75 -7.13
C ASN A 88 -6.81 24.56 -6.25
N GLU A 89 -5.98 23.54 -6.16
CA GLU A 89 -6.25 22.37 -5.33
C GLU A 89 -5.79 22.59 -3.88
N SER A 90 -6.22 21.72 -3.01
CA SER A 90 -5.87 21.83 -1.59
C SER A 90 -4.43 21.36 -1.32
N VAL A 91 -3.92 21.82 -0.20
CA VAL A 91 -2.65 21.34 0.37
C VAL A 91 -2.77 19.84 0.68
N ALA A 92 -1.76 19.07 0.30
CA ALA A 92 -1.71 17.64 0.58
C ALA A 92 -0.81 17.34 1.78
N THR A 93 -1.25 16.48 2.67
CA THR A 93 -0.40 15.91 3.72
C THR A 93 -0.06 14.47 3.38
N ILE A 94 1.22 14.17 3.31
CA ILE A 94 1.74 12.85 2.98
C ILE A 94 2.43 12.26 4.21
N GLY A 95 1.96 11.08 4.63
CA GLY A 95 2.68 10.25 5.59
C GLY A 95 3.73 9.43 4.84
N LEU A 96 5.00 9.62 5.13
CA LEU A 96 6.08 8.84 4.54
C LEU A 96 6.53 7.78 5.53
N LEU A 97 6.50 6.52 5.12
CA LEU A 97 6.96 5.34 5.84
C LEU A 97 8.23 4.83 5.19
N LEU A 98 9.06 4.14 5.96
CA LEU A 98 10.24 3.47 5.46
C LEU A 98 10.24 2.02 5.95
N PHE A 99 10.54 1.08 5.06
CA PHE A 99 10.66 -0.32 5.38
C PHE A 99 12.05 -0.84 5.03
N VAL A 100 12.61 -1.69 5.90
CA VAL A 100 13.89 -2.37 5.69
C VAL A 100 13.69 -3.87 5.89
N ASP A 101 13.94 -4.66 4.84
CA ASP A 101 13.69 -6.10 4.83
C ASP A 101 12.30 -6.48 5.36
N GLY A 102 11.28 -5.77 4.89
CA GLY A 102 9.88 -5.97 5.29
C GLY A 102 9.53 -5.50 6.71
N ASN A 103 10.45 -4.89 7.44
CA ASN A 103 10.19 -4.32 8.76
C ASN A 103 10.03 -2.81 8.69
N ILE A 104 9.07 -2.30 9.45
CA ILE A 104 8.94 -0.85 9.61
C ILE A 104 10.19 -0.27 10.27
N GLN A 105 10.68 0.85 9.74
CA GLN A 105 11.94 1.49 10.10
C GLN A 105 11.69 2.91 10.61
N ASP A 106 12.17 3.18 11.82
CA ASP A 106 12.22 4.57 12.32
C ASP A 106 13.36 5.32 11.66
N TYR A 107 13.09 6.56 11.24
CA TYR A 107 14.07 7.40 10.51
C TYR A 107 13.79 8.88 10.72
N ARG A 108 14.72 9.73 10.26
CA ARG A 108 14.58 11.19 10.20
C ARG A 108 14.85 11.69 8.78
N ILE A 109 14.35 12.88 8.47
CA ILE A 109 14.53 13.53 7.16
C ILE A 109 15.54 14.69 7.19
N GLU A 110 15.99 15.09 8.37
CA GLU A 110 17.00 16.12 8.61
C GLU A 110 18.05 15.60 9.57
N ALA A 111 19.27 16.11 9.52
CA ALA A 111 20.39 15.66 10.36
C ALA A 111 20.05 15.70 11.87
N ASN A 112 19.40 16.75 12.31
CA ASN A 112 18.97 16.95 13.71
C ASN A 112 17.44 16.75 13.89
N GLY A 113 16.77 16.15 12.89
CA GLY A 113 15.33 15.93 12.90
C GLY A 113 14.90 14.85 13.87
N LYS A 114 13.62 14.86 14.21
CA LYS A 114 13.02 13.84 15.06
C LYS A 114 12.96 12.50 14.37
N ILE A 115 13.43 11.45 15.04
CA ILE A 115 13.29 10.06 14.58
C ILE A 115 11.85 9.63 14.81
N GLN A 116 11.17 9.17 13.74
CA GLN A 116 9.77 8.76 13.76
C GLN A 116 9.54 7.61 12.79
N THR A 117 8.52 6.81 13.06
CA THR A 117 8.07 5.75 12.16
C THR A 117 7.44 6.32 10.89
N MET A 118 6.65 7.39 11.02
CA MET A 118 6.03 8.10 9.90
C MET A 118 6.41 9.59 9.97
N GLN A 119 7.04 10.09 8.91
CA GLN A 119 7.24 11.52 8.73
C GLN A 119 6.04 12.10 7.99
N LYS A 120 5.42 13.15 8.55
CA LYS A 120 4.29 13.84 7.90
C LYS A 120 4.79 15.10 7.21
N ILE A 121 4.61 15.16 5.92
CA ILE A 121 5.11 16.24 5.06
C ILE A 121 3.92 16.88 4.35
N THR A 122 3.75 18.17 4.58
CA THR A 122 2.70 18.95 3.94
C THR A 122 3.27 19.67 2.72
N LEU A 123 2.59 19.54 1.59
CA LEU A 123 2.98 20.09 0.30
C LEU A 123 1.86 20.95 -0.27
N LYS A 124 2.18 22.20 -0.64
CA LYS A 124 1.29 23.03 -1.45
C LYS A 124 1.20 22.47 -2.88
N PRO A 125 0.17 22.81 -3.65
CA PRO A 125 0.13 22.49 -5.08
C PRO A 125 1.39 22.97 -5.80
N LYS A 126 1.98 22.10 -6.64
CA LYS A 126 3.26 22.32 -7.36
C LYS A 126 4.49 22.46 -6.47
N GLU A 127 4.39 22.18 -5.19
CA GLU A 127 5.54 22.18 -4.29
C GLU A 127 6.29 20.85 -4.38
N ARG A 128 7.61 20.94 -4.51
CA ARG A 128 8.56 19.83 -4.39
C ARG A 128 9.47 20.06 -3.20
N LYS A 129 9.65 19.02 -2.38
CA LYS A 129 10.61 19.01 -1.27
C LYS A 129 11.62 17.90 -1.48
N GLU A 130 12.89 18.25 -1.33
CA GLU A 130 14.01 17.33 -1.41
C GLU A 130 14.65 17.22 -0.02
N PHE A 131 14.95 15.99 0.40
CA PHE A 131 15.52 15.69 1.70
C PHE A 131 16.24 14.34 1.67
N LYS A 132 16.78 13.90 2.81
CA LYS A 132 17.41 12.59 2.93
C LYS A 132 16.59 11.72 3.87
N LEU A 133 16.43 10.45 3.55
CA LEU A 133 16.00 9.42 4.48
C LEU A 133 17.23 8.98 5.27
N ILE A 134 17.28 9.27 6.57
CA ILE A 134 18.46 9.05 7.42
C ILE A 134 18.10 8.04 8.51
N PHE A 135 18.78 6.90 8.52
CA PHE A 135 18.47 5.80 9.45
C PHE A 135 19.63 4.82 9.65
N LYS A 136 19.53 4.03 10.72
CA LYS A 136 20.34 2.83 10.91
C LYS A 136 19.41 1.62 10.73
N PRO A 137 19.70 0.68 9.79
CA PRO A 137 18.83 -0.46 9.56
C PRO A 137 18.47 -1.23 10.83
N VAL A 138 17.14 -1.46 11.04
CA VAL A 138 16.66 -2.22 12.22
C VAL A 138 16.84 -3.72 12.05
N SER A 139 17.05 -4.21 10.83
CA SER A 139 17.21 -5.62 10.50
C SER A 139 18.37 -5.86 9.54
N GLY A 140 18.72 -7.11 9.35
CA GLY A 140 19.84 -7.57 8.54
C GLY A 140 21.07 -7.90 9.39
N LYS A 141 21.81 -8.92 8.95
CA LYS A 141 23.08 -9.33 9.54
C LYS A 141 24.22 -8.88 8.62
N LYS A 142 25.42 -8.78 9.18
CA LYS A 142 26.62 -8.56 8.38
C LYS A 142 26.73 -9.63 7.29
N GLY A 143 26.89 -9.19 6.04
CA GLY A 143 26.92 -10.02 4.84
C GLY A 143 25.58 -10.09 4.09
N ASP A 144 24.46 -9.76 4.73
CA ASP A 144 23.16 -9.76 4.07
C ASP A 144 23.04 -8.63 3.05
N LYS A 145 22.13 -8.84 2.09
CA LYS A 145 21.56 -7.82 1.22
C LYS A 145 20.11 -7.65 1.61
N VAL A 146 19.69 -6.44 1.95
CA VAL A 146 18.33 -6.15 2.40
C VAL A 146 17.71 -5.08 1.52
N GLY A 147 16.42 -5.23 1.22
CA GLY A 147 15.65 -4.24 0.48
C GLY A 147 15.20 -3.08 1.38
N VAL A 148 15.17 -1.89 0.80
CA VAL A 148 14.62 -0.68 1.41
C VAL A 148 13.52 -0.13 0.52
N ILE A 149 12.33 0.08 1.09
CA ILE A 149 11.16 0.57 0.36
C ILE A 149 10.57 1.77 1.11
N PRO A 150 10.68 2.99 0.56
CA PRO A 150 9.85 4.11 0.98
C PRO A 150 8.43 3.95 0.45
N ALA A 151 7.45 4.23 1.31
CA ALA A 151 6.04 4.18 0.96
C ALA A 151 5.31 5.42 1.49
N THR A 152 4.34 5.91 0.74
CA THR A 152 3.55 7.08 1.10
C THR A 152 2.13 6.68 1.45
N ILE A 153 1.54 7.37 2.42
CA ILE A 153 0.13 7.31 2.79
C ILE A 153 -0.47 8.69 2.55
N TRP A 154 -1.49 8.76 1.70
CA TRP A 154 -2.21 9.99 1.42
C TRP A 154 -3.08 10.41 2.60
N ASN A 155 -2.99 11.68 3.02
CA ASN A 155 -3.79 12.25 4.12
C ASN A 155 -3.92 11.27 5.32
N PRO A 156 -2.81 10.89 5.97
CA PRO A 156 -2.78 9.81 6.94
C PRO A 156 -3.70 10.04 8.14
N ASP A 157 -3.96 11.29 8.51
CA ASP A 157 -4.80 11.65 9.66
C ASP A 157 -6.28 11.86 9.31
N SER A 158 -6.65 11.69 8.04
CA SER A 158 -8.05 11.79 7.64
C SER A 158 -8.86 10.64 8.24
N LEU A 159 -9.93 10.98 8.93
CA LEU A 159 -10.92 10.03 9.43
C LEU A 159 -12.26 10.34 8.76
N PRO A 160 -12.94 9.36 8.19
CA PRO A 160 -14.27 9.56 7.64
C PRO A 160 -15.32 9.78 8.74
N ASN A 161 -16.48 10.28 8.33
CA ASN A 161 -17.62 10.40 9.23
C ASN A 161 -18.09 9.00 9.68
N GLU A 162 -18.29 8.81 10.99
CA GLU A 162 -18.69 7.52 11.56
C GLU A 162 -20.07 7.03 11.08
N LYS A 163 -20.98 7.94 10.70
CA LYS A 163 -22.32 7.56 10.21
C LYS A 163 -22.31 7.08 8.77
N ASN A 164 -21.37 7.58 7.97
CA ASN A 164 -21.20 7.19 6.57
C ASN A 164 -19.70 7.16 6.23
N PRO A 165 -18.98 6.12 6.65
CA PRO A 165 -17.54 6.06 6.49
C PRO A 165 -17.16 5.83 5.03
N SER A 166 -16.67 6.87 4.38
CA SER A 166 -16.03 6.81 3.07
C SER A 166 -14.62 7.35 3.19
N TRP A 167 -13.64 6.54 2.84
CA TRP A 167 -12.24 6.94 2.88
C TRP A 167 -11.84 7.74 1.63
N GLY A 168 -12.59 7.63 0.53
CA GLY A 168 -12.21 8.20 -0.75
C GLY A 168 -10.79 7.76 -1.13
N ASN A 169 -9.93 8.73 -1.44
CA ASN A 169 -8.51 8.49 -1.69
C ASN A 169 -7.63 8.57 -0.43
N ASN A 170 -8.25 8.88 0.74
CA ASN A 170 -7.48 9.04 1.97
C ASN A 170 -6.92 7.70 2.47
N GLN A 171 -5.75 7.76 3.06
CA GLN A 171 -5.00 6.62 3.59
C GLN A 171 -4.66 5.53 2.55
N GLN A 172 -4.66 5.86 1.26
CA GLN A 172 -4.11 4.98 0.23
C GLN A 172 -2.59 4.92 0.33
N LEU A 173 -2.05 3.72 0.11
CA LEU A 173 -0.62 3.45 0.06
C LEU A 173 -0.12 3.53 -1.38
N SER A 174 1.04 4.15 -1.55
CA SER A 174 1.86 4.02 -2.76
C SER A 174 3.30 3.77 -2.35
N ALA A 175 4.01 2.91 -3.06
CA ALA A 175 5.38 2.55 -2.73
C ALA A 175 6.32 2.79 -3.91
N ASN A 176 7.59 2.99 -3.62
CA ASN A 176 8.64 3.08 -4.63
C ASN A 176 9.27 1.70 -4.87
N VAL A 177 10.05 1.60 -5.94
CA VAL A 177 10.87 0.41 -6.19
C VAL A 177 11.89 0.21 -5.06
N PRO A 178 12.23 -1.04 -4.71
CA PRO A 178 13.21 -1.31 -3.67
C PRO A 178 14.62 -0.87 -4.04
N LEU A 179 15.39 -0.36 -3.06
CA LEU A 179 16.85 -0.24 -3.13
C LEU A 179 17.52 -1.35 -2.34
N GLU A 180 18.77 -1.68 -2.67
CA GLU A 180 19.60 -2.63 -1.92
C GLU A 180 20.45 -1.92 -0.87
N ILE A 181 20.49 -2.47 0.36
CA ILE A 181 21.56 -2.18 1.32
C ILE A 181 22.43 -3.41 1.49
N LYS A 182 23.74 -3.27 1.23
CA LYS A 182 24.75 -4.25 1.61
C LYS A 182 25.14 -4.05 3.07
N MET A 183 24.83 -5.04 3.90
CA MET A 183 25.09 -5.00 5.33
C MET A 183 26.57 -5.33 5.62
N LYS A 184 27.39 -4.34 5.91
CA LYS A 184 28.77 -4.52 6.41
C LYS A 184 28.82 -4.63 7.94
N SER A 185 27.71 -4.30 8.60
CA SER A 185 27.49 -4.42 10.05
C SER A 185 26.09 -4.97 10.31
N ASN A 186 25.85 -5.52 11.51
CA ASN A 186 24.51 -5.95 11.91
C ASN A 186 23.56 -4.76 12.10
N GLY A 187 22.27 -4.95 11.82
CA GLY A 187 21.23 -4.00 12.15
C GLY A 187 21.14 -3.69 13.64
N THR A 188 20.49 -2.59 14.01
CA THR A 188 20.51 -2.03 15.38
C THR A 188 19.59 -2.73 16.37
N ASN A 189 18.49 -3.32 15.91
CA ASN A 189 17.49 -3.96 16.74
C ASN A 189 17.18 -5.37 16.25
N GLN A 190 16.95 -6.27 17.21
CA GLN A 190 16.38 -7.58 16.94
C GLN A 190 14.86 -7.50 17.10
N LEU A 191 14.16 -7.18 16.00
CA LEU A 191 12.71 -7.19 15.97
C LEU A 191 12.18 -8.61 16.22
N LYS A 192 11.10 -8.70 16.98
CA LYS A 192 10.53 -9.98 17.41
C LYS A 192 9.28 -10.30 16.60
N ALA A 193 9.31 -11.44 15.93
CA ALA A 193 8.15 -11.99 15.21
C ALA A 193 7.24 -12.82 16.13
N THR A 194 5.93 -12.81 15.82
CA THR A 194 5.01 -13.87 16.23
C THR A 194 4.62 -14.73 15.04
N LYS A 195 4.41 -16.02 15.27
CA LYS A 195 3.77 -16.95 14.35
C LYS A 195 2.48 -17.53 14.95
N LYS A 196 2.09 -17.04 16.14
CA LYS A 196 0.86 -17.44 16.79
C LYS A 196 -0.33 -16.97 15.96
N HIS A 197 -1.42 -17.71 16.07
CA HIS A 197 -2.68 -17.34 15.43
C HIS A 197 -2.68 -17.36 13.88
N VAL A 198 -1.72 -18.04 13.28
CA VAL A 198 -1.66 -18.24 11.83
C VAL A 198 -2.27 -19.60 11.49
N LYS A 199 -3.29 -19.60 10.65
CA LYS A 199 -3.93 -20.80 10.10
C LYS A 199 -3.80 -20.78 8.59
N VAL A 200 -3.56 -21.93 8.00
CA VAL A 200 -3.57 -22.15 6.54
C VAL A 200 -4.84 -22.91 6.18
N SER A 201 -5.56 -22.48 5.18
CA SER A 201 -6.74 -23.14 4.62
C SER A 201 -6.70 -23.12 3.11
N ASP A 202 -7.61 -23.86 2.48
CA ASP A 202 -7.89 -23.66 1.06
C ASP A 202 -8.57 -22.31 0.84
N ILE A 203 -8.37 -21.72 -0.35
CA ILE A 203 -9.09 -20.52 -0.75
C ILE A 203 -10.55 -20.93 -0.97
N PRO A 204 -11.54 -20.26 -0.35
CA PRO A 204 -12.95 -20.54 -0.58
C PRO A 204 -13.33 -20.48 -2.06
N GLU A 205 -14.21 -21.39 -2.47
CA GLU A 205 -14.63 -21.48 -3.88
C GLU A 205 -15.35 -20.20 -4.34
N GLU A 206 -16.05 -19.53 -3.44
CA GLU A 206 -16.68 -18.23 -3.68
C GLU A 206 -15.66 -17.18 -4.14
N ILE A 207 -14.53 -17.06 -3.44
CA ILE A 207 -13.44 -16.13 -3.82
C ILE A 207 -12.83 -16.51 -5.16
N LEU A 208 -12.64 -17.81 -5.43
CA LEU A 208 -12.12 -18.27 -6.72
C LEU A 208 -13.08 -17.95 -7.87
N ASN A 209 -14.39 -18.06 -7.63
CA ASN A 209 -15.41 -17.75 -8.64
C ASN A 209 -15.52 -16.24 -8.86
N ASP A 210 -15.50 -15.43 -7.82
CA ASP A 210 -15.50 -13.97 -7.94
C ASP A 210 -14.27 -13.48 -8.70
N TRP A 211 -13.11 -14.07 -8.45
CA TRP A 211 -11.89 -13.77 -9.19
C TRP A 211 -12.04 -14.08 -10.68
N LYS A 212 -12.50 -15.29 -11.02
CA LYS A 212 -12.73 -15.71 -12.43
C LYS A 212 -13.74 -14.81 -13.15
N ASN A 213 -14.76 -14.34 -12.45
CA ASN A 213 -15.79 -13.46 -13.01
C ASN A 213 -15.32 -12.01 -13.20
N THR A 214 -14.33 -11.58 -12.43
CA THR A 214 -13.80 -10.20 -12.46
C THR A 214 -12.71 -10.03 -13.53
N TYR A 215 -11.88 -11.04 -13.72
CA TYR A 215 -10.73 -11.01 -14.62
C TYR A 215 -10.99 -11.92 -15.85
N VAL A 216 -11.58 -11.32 -16.90
CA VAL A 216 -12.00 -12.01 -18.14
C VAL A 216 -10.86 -12.17 -19.16
N SER A 217 -9.63 -11.70 -18.88
CA SER A 217 -8.54 -11.76 -19.86
C SER A 217 -7.51 -12.84 -19.50
N ASP A 218 -7.13 -13.61 -20.50
CA ASP A 218 -6.12 -14.68 -20.46
C ASP A 218 -4.73 -14.24 -19.93
N GLU A 219 -4.50 -12.92 -19.78
CA GLU A 219 -3.25 -12.35 -19.26
C GLU A 219 -3.12 -12.41 -17.73
N TYR A 220 -4.22 -12.66 -17.00
CA TYR A 220 -4.24 -12.75 -15.53
C TYR A 220 -4.72 -14.12 -15.06
N ASP A 221 -4.07 -15.14 -15.55
CA ASP A 221 -4.53 -16.53 -15.44
C ASP A 221 -4.50 -17.13 -14.03
N SER A 222 -4.01 -16.44 -13.02
CA SER A 222 -4.07 -16.98 -11.67
C SER A 222 -4.00 -15.95 -10.55
N LEU A 223 -4.69 -16.24 -9.46
CA LEU A 223 -4.51 -15.60 -8.14
C LEU A 223 -3.03 -15.57 -7.69
N ASP A 224 -2.15 -16.32 -8.37
CA ASP A 224 -0.74 -16.43 -8.03
C ASP A 224 0.10 -15.23 -8.52
N THR A 225 -0.46 -14.30 -9.28
CA THR A 225 0.26 -13.13 -9.80
C THR A 225 0.27 -11.94 -8.82
N SER A 226 -0.70 -11.88 -7.92
CA SER A 226 -0.80 -10.79 -6.94
C SER A 226 -1.26 -11.28 -5.58
N VAL A 227 -0.79 -10.60 -4.54
CA VAL A 227 -1.21 -10.88 -3.16
C VAL A 227 -2.45 -10.06 -2.85
N ASN A 228 -3.53 -10.75 -2.45
CA ASN A 228 -4.73 -10.14 -1.89
C ASN A 228 -4.60 -10.10 -0.38
N PHE A 229 -4.76 -8.93 0.21
CA PHE A 229 -4.60 -8.72 1.62
C PHE A 229 -5.77 -7.93 2.20
N GLU A 230 -6.53 -8.56 3.06
CA GLU A 230 -7.78 -8.03 3.61
C GLU A 230 -7.78 -8.05 5.12
N MET A 231 -8.45 -7.08 5.73
CA MET A 231 -8.84 -7.09 7.14
C MET A 231 -10.34 -7.23 7.22
N GLU A 232 -10.82 -8.32 7.85
CA GLU A 232 -12.24 -8.49 8.08
C GLU A 232 -12.76 -7.46 9.07
N SER A 233 -13.83 -6.80 8.69
CA SER A 233 -14.61 -6.03 9.63
C SER A 233 -15.81 -6.87 10.07
N SER A 234 -16.05 -6.97 11.37
CA SER A 234 -17.24 -7.61 11.93
C SER A 234 -18.53 -6.83 11.64
N VAL A 235 -18.45 -5.70 10.97
CA VAL A 235 -19.56 -4.77 10.73
C VAL A 235 -19.57 -4.31 9.28
N LYS A 236 -20.77 -4.25 8.69
CA LYS A 236 -21.02 -3.55 7.42
C LYS A 236 -20.44 -2.13 7.51
N ASN A 237 -19.93 -1.61 6.40
CA ASN A 237 -19.45 -0.23 6.26
C ASN A 237 -18.04 0.09 6.78
N LYS A 238 -17.07 -0.82 6.64
CA LYS A 238 -15.65 -0.54 6.97
C LYS A 238 -15.42 -0.02 8.40
N GLN A 239 -16.17 -0.58 9.37
CA GLN A 239 -16.06 -0.24 10.79
C GLN A 239 -15.86 -1.49 11.64
N ILE A 240 -15.15 -1.33 12.75
CA ILE A 240 -15.08 -2.30 13.83
C ILE A 240 -15.59 -1.62 15.11
N LEU A 241 -16.67 -2.13 15.66
CA LEU A 241 -17.26 -1.60 16.88
C LEU A 241 -16.76 -2.43 18.07
N TYR A 242 -16.37 -1.74 19.14
CA TYR A 242 -15.93 -2.39 20.37
C TYR A 242 -16.52 -1.70 21.61
N GLY A 243 -16.57 -2.39 22.71
CA GLY A 243 -17.13 -1.88 23.95
C GLY A 243 -16.10 -1.80 25.09
N LYS A 244 -16.59 -1.77 26.32
CA LYS A 244 -15.81 -1.58 27.57
C LYS A 244 -14.59 -2.51 27.73
N ASN A 245 -14.64 -3.71 27.15
CA ASN A 245 -13.52 -4.68 27.24
C ASN A 245 -12.25 -4.22 26.53
N ARG A 246 -12.35 -3.28 25.58
CA ARG A 246 -11.23 -2.73 24.77
C ARG A 246 -10.31 -3.78 24.13
N LYS A 247 -10.65 -5.05 24.20
CA LYS A 247 -9.97 -6.13 23.46
C LYS A 247 -10.77 -6.42 22.20
N VAL A 248 -10.15 -6.21 21.05
CA VAL A 248 -10.81 -6.31 19.76
C VAL A 248 -10.14 -7.42 18.96
N PRO A 249 -10.87 -8.50 18.65
CA PRO A 249 -10.38 -9.49 17.71
C PRO A 249 -10.38 -8.90 16.31
N ILE A 250 -9.29 -9.12 15.58
CA ILE A 250 -9.17 -8.83 14.15
C ILE A 250 -8.79 -10.10 13.42
N THR A 251 -9.26 -10.22 12.18
CA THR A 251 -8.88 -11.29 11.26
C THR A 251 -8.28 -10.67 10.02
N LEU A 252 -7.10 -11.13 9.65
CA LEU A 252 -6.44 -10.78 8.39
C LEU A 252 -6.46 -12.01 7.49
N LYS A 253 -6.77 -11.80 6.22
CA LYS A 253 -6.72 -12.83 5.17
C LYS A 253 -5.68 -12.43 4.14
N LEU A 254 -4.84 -13.37 3.79
CA LEU A 254 -3.77 -13.22 2.81
C LEU A 254 -3.81 -14.41 1.87
N TYR A 255 -4.03 -14.19 0.58
CA TYR A 255 -4.11 -15.24 -0.43
C TYR A 255 -3.62 -14.73 -1.80
N GLY A 256 -3.27 -15.66 -2.67
CA GLY A 256 -2.65 -15.34 -3.95
C GLY A 256 -1.14 -15.10 -3.83
N GLY A 257 -0.52 -14.72 -4.96
CA GLY A 257 0.90 -14.46 -5.06
C GLY A 257 1.80 -15.70 -4.95
N ALA A 258 3.09 -15.47 -5.00
CA ALA A 258 4.10 -16.52 -4.91
C ALA A 258 4.25 -17.06 -3.47
N SER A 259 4.89 -18.23 -3.34
CA SER A 259 5.23 -18.81 -2.02
C SER A 259 6.43 -18.11 -1.41
N VAL A 260 6.21 -16.99 -0.72
CA VAL A 260 7.24 -16.13 -0.14
C VAL A 260 7.05 -15.92 1.36
N ASN A 261 8.09 -15.45 2.03
CA ASN A 261 7.99 -15.02 3.42
C ASN A 261 7.45 -13.60 3.47
N GLU A 262 6.46 -13.39 4.33
CA GLU A 262 5.80 -12.11 4.52
C GLU A 262 5.88 -11.65 5.98
N LYS A 263 5.93 -10.34 6.17
CA LYS A 263 5.86 -9.68 7.48
C LYS A 263 4.66 -8.76 7.50
N ILE A 264 3.78 -8.96 8.46
CA ILE A 264 2.58 -8.15 8.64
C ILE A 264 2.75 -7.23 9.84
N THR A 265 2.60 -5.94 9.62
CA THR A 265 2.56 -4.92 10.67
C THR A 265 1.18 -4.26 10.71
N ILE A 266 0.59 -4.17 11.89
CA ILE A 266 -0.72 -3.53 12.10
C ILE A 266 -0.50 -2.12 12.60
N PHE A 267 -1.29 -1.17 12.11
CA PHE A 267 -1.22 0.23 12.46
C PHE A 267 -2.54 0.72 13.04
N ILE A 268 -2.48 1.48 14.12
CA ILE A 268 -3.59 2.25 14.66
C ILE A 268 -3.16 3.72 14.69
N ASN A 269 -3.95 4.60 14.08
CA ASN A 269 -3.62 6.02 13.93
C ASN A 269 -2.19 6.24 13.38
N ASN A 270 -1.84 5.46 12.37
CA ASN A 270 -0.53 5.48 11.68
C ASN A 270 0.68 5.08 12.57
N LYS A 271 0.45 4.50 13.73
CA LYS A 271 1.50 3.98 14.62
C LYS A 271 1.46 2.45 14.61
N PRO A 272 2.61 1.77 14.44
CA PRO A 272 2.66 0.31 14.50
C PRO A 272 2.30 -0.16 15.91
N VAL A 273 1.49 -1.23 15.98
CA VAL A 273 1.08 -1.83 17.25
C VAL A 273 1.69 -3.21 17.43
N LYS A 274 2.04 -3.56 18.66
CA LYS A 274 2.58 -4.87 18.97
C LYS A 274 1.47 -5.88 19.17
N ILE A 275 1.63 -7.07 18.58
CA ILE A 275 0.76 -8.21 18.78
C ILE A 275 1.48 -9.21 19.69
N ASP A 276 0.89 -9.53 20.85
CA ASP A 276 1.53 -10.38 21.87
C ASP A 276 2.95 -9.91 22.24
N LYS A 277 3.16 -8.61 22.36
CA LYS A 277 4.46 -7.97 22.64
C LYS A 277 5.50 -8.21 21.54
N LYS A 278 5.09 -8.59 20.33
CA LYS A 278 5.93 -8.78 19.16
C LYS A 278 5.70 -7.66 18.15
N ASP A 279 6.74 -7.37 17.38
CA ASP A 279 6.76 -6.21 16.49
C ASP A 279 6.04 -6.46 15.15
N TYR A 280 5.98 -7.72 14.71
CA TYR A 280 5.30 -8.12 13.47
C TYR A 280 4.86 -9.59 13.51
N ILE A 281 3.94 -9.94 12.60
CA ILE A 281 3.49 -11.31 12.39
C ILE A 281 4.23 -11.86 11.17
N LYS A 282 4.92 -12.99 11.34
CA LYS A 282 5.59 -13.67 10.24
C LYS A 282 4.70 -14.75 9.68
N VAL A 283 4.43 -14.70 8.38
CA VAL A 283 3.69 -15.71 7.64
C VAL A 283 4.53 -16.20 6.44
N LYS A 284 4.11 -17.29 5.84
CA LYS A 284 4.61 -17.77 4.55
C LYS A 284 3.41 -18.05 3.67
N THR A 285 3.31 -17.34 2.57
CA THR A 285 2.28 -17.59 1.56
C THR A 285 2.51 -18.94 0.89
N GLN A 286 1.45 -19.53 0.39
CA GLN A 286 1.47 -20.79 -0.31
C GLN A 286 0.52 -20.72 -1.49
N LYS A 287 0.98 -21.15 -2.66
CA LYS A 287 0.15 -21.20 -3.87
C LYS A 287 -1.16 -21.96 -3.62
N GLY A 288 -2.28 -21.39 -4.01
CA GLY A 288 -3.62 -21.98 -3.86
C GLY A 288 -4.13 -22.07 -2.40
N LYS A 289 -3.49 -21.40 -1.45
CA LYS A 289 -3.90 -21.39 -0.04
C LYS A 289 -4.18 -19.99 0.45
N MET A 290 -5.04 -19.90 1.45
CA MET A 290 -5.34 -18.71 2.22
C MET A 290 -4.64 -18.80 3.58
N ILE A 291 -3.94 -17.74 3.95
CA ILE A 291 -3.37 -17.55 5.29
C ILE A 291 -4.37 -16.70 6.08
N ILE A 292 -4.84 -17.23 7.18
CA ILE A 292 -5.74 -16.51 8.10
C ILE A 292 -4.94 -16.21 9.36
N VAL A 293 -4.88 -14.93 9.71
CA VAL A 293 -4.22 -14.45 10.91
C VAL A 293 -5.27 -13.82 11.83
N THR A 294 -5.40 -14.34 13.05
CA THR A 294 -6.23 -13.72 14.07
C THR A 294 -5.35 -13.03 15.12
N ALA A 295 -5.74 -11.86 15.58
CA ALA A 295 -5.04 -11.12 16.63
C ALA A 295 -6.03 -10.43 17.55
N ASN A 296 -5.66 -10.27 18.83
CA ASN A 296 -6.41 -9.48 19.79
C ASN A 296 -5.67 -8.17 20.04
N LEU A 297 -6.30 -7.07 19.68
CA LEU A 297 -5.78 -5.74 19.94
C LEU A 297 -6.24 -5.27 21.32
N ASP A 298 -5.31 -4.70 22.09
CA ASP A 298 -5.64 -3.96 23.29
C ASP A 298 -5.76 -2.48 22.95
N LEU A 299 -6.98 -1.97 23.01
CA LEU A 299 -7.30 -0.57 22.70
C LEU A 299 -7.38 0.30 23.97
N SER A 300 -6.82 -0.15 25.09
CA SER A 300 -6.68 0.64 26.29
C SER A 300 -5.81 1.87 25.99
N GLY A 301 -6.31 3.06 26.30
CA GLY A 301 -5.58 4.31 26.03
C GLY A 301 -5.75 4.90 24.62
N TYR A 302 -6.57 4.28 23.75
CA TYR A 302 -6.95 4.87 22.47
C TYR A 302 -8.22 5.71 22.60
N ASP A 303 -8.37 6.70 21.71
CA ASP A 303 -9.53 7.56 21.62
C ASP A 303 -10.81 6.78 21.26
N ARG A 304 -11.97 7.45 21.27
CA ARG A 304 -13.24 6.84 20.89
C ARG A 304 -13.26 6.40 19.42
N ILE A 305 -12.63 7.17 18.54
CA ILE A 305 -12.57 6.89 17.10
C ILE A 305 -11.11 6.84 16.68
N ASN A 306 -10.74 5.76 16.02
CA ASN A 306 -9.39 5.54 15.53
C ASN A 306 -9.42 4.94 14.12
N SER A 307 -8.34 5.08 13.36
CA SER A 307 -8.12 4.30 12.14
C SER A 307 -7.31 3.05 12.42
N ILE A 308 -7.60 1.97 11.71
CA ILE A 308 -6.78 0.75 11.70
C ILE A 308 -6.57 0.27 10.28
N TYR A 309 -5.37 -0.18 9.99
CA TYR A 309 -5.00 -0.92 8.78
C TYR A 309 -3.81 -1.82 9.06
N ALA A 310 -3.53 -2.73 8.15
CA ALA A 310 -2.33 -3.56 8.19
C ALA A 310 -1.54 -3.40 6.88
N ILE A 311 -0.22 -3.53 6.98
CA ILE A 311 0.68 -3.58 5.84
C ILE A 311 1.38 -4.92 5.85
N VAL A 312 1.39 -5.61 4.71
CA VAL A 312 2.17 -6.82 4.48
C VAL A 312 3.31 -6.51 3.53
N MET A 313 4.46 -7.08 3.81
CA MET A 313 5.66 -6.94 2.98
C MET A 313 6.38 -8.25 2.80
N THR A 314 6.78 -8.54 1.57
CA THR A 314 7.71 -9.61 1.26
C THR A 314 9.05 -9.38 1.96
N SER A 315 9.64 -10.42 2.52
CA SER A 315 10.90 -10.34 3.26
C SER A 315 11.85 -11.46 2.90
N GLY A 316 13.14 -11.14 2.86
CA GLY A 316 14.19 -12.05 2.41
C GLY A 316 14.17 -12.29 0.90
N GLY A 317 15.14 -13.05 0.40
CA GLY A 317 15.27 -13.31 -1.03
C GLY A 317 15.83 -12.14 -1.83
N ASP A 318 15.50 -12.10 -3.12
CA ASP A 318 15.91 -11.01 -3.99
C ASP A 318 15.08 -9.75 -3.63
N TYR A 319 15.77 -8.66 -3.26
CA TYR A 319 15.11 -7.40 -2.92
C TYR A 319 14.28 -6.82 -4.07
N LYS A 320 14.60 -7.14 -5.32
CA LYS A 320 13.89 -6.65 -6.53
C LYS A 320 12.46 -7.17 -6.64
N ILE A 321 12.17 -8.28 -5.98
CA ILE A 321 10.82 -8.88 -5.96
C ILE A 321 10.08 -8.59 -4.65
N GLN A 322 10.61 -7.71 -3.80
CA GLN A 322 9.89 -7.31 -2.60
C GLN A 322 8.67 -6.48 -2.97
N ASP A 323 7.54 -6.91 -2.46
CA ASP A 323 6.25 -6.27 -2.67
C ASP A 323 5.67 -5.77 -1.35
N ILE A 324 4.77 -4.80 -1.43
CA ILE A 324 4.08 -4.20 -0.30
C ILE A 324 2.60 -4.07 -0.63
N SER A 325 1.77 -4.53 0.27
CA SER A 325 0.32 -4.36 0.18
C SER A 325 -0.26 -3.85 1.49
N LYS A 326 -1.33 -3.09 1.40
CA LYS A 326 -2.05 -2.53 2.55
C LYS A 326 -3.51 -2.94 2.49
N THR A 327 -4.07 -3.34 3.64
CA THR A 327 -5.52 -3.53 3.74
C THR A 327 -6.26 -2.19 3.60
N ASP A 328 -7.53 -2.24 3.27
CA ASP A 328 -8.40 -1.08 3.47
C ASP A 328 -8.25 -0.56 4.91
N SER A 329 -8.38 0.76 5.05
CA SER A 329 -8.48 1.37 6.38
C SER A 329 -9.90 1.20 6.92
N LEU A 330 -10.01 0.85 8.20
CA LEU A 330 -11.26 0.70 8.92
C LEU A 330 -11.33 1.69 10.08
N LEU A 331 -12.54 2.09 10.46
CA LEU A 331 -12.76 2.83 11.70
C LEU A 331 -12.88 1.84 12.88
N LEU A 332 -12.12 2.10 13.93
CA LEU A 332 -12.30 1.51 15.26
C LEU A 332 -13.15 2.47 16.09
N ILE A 333 -14.33 2.06 16.51
CA ILE A 333 -15.26 2.91 17.25
C ILE A 333 -15.60 2.27 18.60
N ASN A 334 -15.27 2.98 19.68
CA ASN A 334 -15.70 2.63 21.03
C ASN A 334 -17.14 3.12 21.25
N LYS A 335 -18.04 2.17 21.59
CA LYS A 335 -19.45 2.43 21.91
C LYS A 335 -19.66 2.80 23.37
#